data_2ae91c29446ee65cae1876a780d36aa8
#
_entry.id   2ae91c29446ee65cae1876a780d36aa8
#
_cell.length_a   1.000
_cell.length_b   1.000
_cell.length_c   1.000
_cell.angle_alpha   90.00
_cell.angle_beta   90.00
_cell.angle_gamma   90.00
#
_symmetry.space_group_name_H-M   'P 1'
#
loop_
_entity.id
_entity.type
_entity.pdbx_description
1 polymer ?
#
loop_
_entity_poly.entity_id
_entity_poly.type
_entity_poly.pdbx_seq_one_letter_code
_entity_poly.pdbx_strand_id
1 'polypeptide(L)'
;MVKKFFIFFTFIFVSSLLVSKDITLKAEKEKEYTYKDKFMWLWEKIHDPKSGYLSVEGIPYHSVEKLIIEAHDYGHHSTSEAMSFLIWLEALYAYFTNDWKPFEKSWEVMEKYFIPDKKTEQPNMKYYNFDKPATYVPEYDDPYKYPAGVIYAEPVGKDPLSDVTARYGYEMYLMHWLIDVDDWYGFSKYAGGRKRAVLVNLFQRGPNESTWETIPHPSIENYPNKPQGFVDLFVQSNAIQWRYTCAPDAEARVAQAMYWADEFAKKLNYGKISVYRDKMYEMGDWLRYCMFDKYFKKIGAGRTPGKGYDSCHYLISWYIAWGAAFNENWAWRIGCSQVHCGYQNPLGAYYLAKIGVDDWDKSLKRQLELIEFCQAVNGAIGGGVVNDWDKPNGPFYGMQYCQHPVYLDPPSNTWSGWQYWLMERVFQYYYASGDKKAYEICKNWLEKWAIPNTKITKDDIEIPVGIDWEGSADNKPKDLKCIVKGYGRDIGLIGAFVKCLIFWDKGNERWNKKNVPEAQELAKKILDIVWKKYRDNIGIAPEEERADYERFWSQTVPMPKGVKKLMPWGKEINENSKFFETRPDYGEPLPPKGPYGPKNPPPKYRYHRTWQQIAIALAYGYYSMFYEGGR
;
A
#
# COMPACT_ATOMS: atom_id res chain seq x y z
N MET A 1 -57.77 46.99 46.03
CA MET A 1 -58.48 45.72 46.46
C MET A 1 -58.13 44.64 45.50
N VAL A 2 -57.12 43.85 45.81
CA VAL A 2 -56.66 42.73 44.96
C VAL A 2 -56.56 41.50 45.86
N LYS A 3 -57.38 40.51 45.59
CA LYS A 3 -57.38 39.24 46.33
C LYS A 3 -56.26 38.34 45.80
N LYS A 4 -55.36 37.94 46.70
CA LYS A 4 -54.38 36.87 46.48
C LYS A 4 -55.06 35.51 46.60
N PHE A 5 -54.93 34.68 45.60
CA PHE A 5 -55.24 33.23 45.68
C PHE A 5 -53.93 32.47 45.96
N PHE A 6 -53.95 31.73 47.08
CA PHE A 6 -52.93 30.72 47.38
C PHE A 6 -53.45 29.36 46.95
N ILE A 7 -52.69 28.68 46.13
CA ILE A 7 -52.94 27.26 45.77
C ILE A 7 -51.95 26.40 46.59
N PHE A 8 -52.50 25.58 47.47
CA PHE A 8 -51.78 24.55 48.21
C PHE A 8 -51.57 23.35 47.31
N PHE A 9 -50.35 22.93 47.07
CA PHE A 9 -50.03 21.64 46.49
C PHE A 9 -49.71 20.65 47.61
N THR A 10 -50.62 19.65 47.74
CA THR A 10 -50.48 18.53 48.64
C THR A 10 -49.60 17.47 48.00
N PHE A 11 -48.39 17.21 48.53
CA PHE A 11 -47.58 16.09 48.12
C PHE A 11 -48.10 14.81 48.79
N ILE A 12 -48.62 13.89 47.95
CA ILE A 12 -48.91 12.53 48.36
C ILE A 12 -47.65 11.69 48.14
N PHE A 13 -47.02 11.24 49.25
CA PHE A 13 -45.97 10.23 49.21
C PHE A 13 -46.62 8.84 48.96
N VAL A 14 -46.42 8.30 47.76
CA VAL A 14 -46.67 6.90 47.49
C VAL A 14 -45.35 6.14 47.65
N SER A 15 -45.23 5.45 48.77
CA SER A 15 -44.13 4.49 49.01
C SER A 15 -44.43 3.24 48.13
N SER A 16 -43.77 3.12 47.00
CA SER A 16 -43.72 1.88 46.23
C SER A 16 -42.63 0.95 46.80
N LEU A 17 -43.07 -0.15 47.41
CA LEU A 17 -42.20 -1.29 47.65
C LEU A 17 -41.62 -1.79 46.34
N LEU A 18 -40.35 -1.53 46.12
CA LEU A 18 -39.58 -2.21 45.11
C LEU A 18 -39.25 -3.62 45.57
N VAL A 19 -40.01 -4.58 45.07
CA VAL A 19 -39.63 -5.99 45.12
C VAL A 19 -38.46 -6.14 44.14
N SER A 20 -37.26 -6.28 44.65
CA SER A 20 -36.09 -6.66 43.83
C SER A 20 -36.32 -8.09 43.32
N LYS A 21 -36.76 -8.18 42.06
CA LYS A 21 -36.58 -9.43 41.32
C LYS A 21 -35.09 -9.50 40.98
N ASP A 22 -34.39 -10.40 41.63
CA ASP A 22 -33.07 -10.87 41.17
C ASP A 22 -33.24 -11.43 39.75
N ILE A 23 -33.01 -10.56 38.78
CA ILE A 23 -32.76 -10.98 37.41
C ILE A 23 -31.30 -11.46 37.42
N THR A 24 -31.11 -12.73 37.69
CA THR A 24 -29.89 -13.45 37.35
C THR A 24 -29.76 -13.36 35.83
N LEU A 25 -29.03 -12.36 35.35
CA LEU A 25 -28.47 -12.36 34.00
C LEU A 25 -27.63 -13.65 33.91
N LYS A 26 -28.21 -14.71 33.32
CA LYS A 26 -27.41 -15.81 32.80
C LYS A 26 -26.43 -15.16 31.85
N ALA A 27 -25.17 -15.11 32.23
CA ALA A 27 -24.09 -14.80 31.30
C ALA A 27 -24.29 -15.76 30.12
N GLU A 28 -24.75 -15.24 28.98
CA GLU A 28 -24.70 -15.99 27.73
C GLU A 28 -23.26 -16.45 27.62
N LYS A 29 -23.04 -17.78 27.54
CA LYS A 29 -21.71 -18.31 27.24
C LYS A 29 -21.23 -17.60 26.00
N GLU A 30 -20.17 -16.81 26.16
CA GLU A 30 -19.55 -16.12 25.01
C GLU A 30 -19.30 -17.18 23.95
N LYS A 31 -19.87 -16.98 22.74
CA LYS A 31 -19.73 -17.95 21.65
C LYS A 31 -18.24 -18.17 21.41
N GLU A 32 -17.79 -19.39 21.61
CA GLU A 32 -16.38 -19.74 21.35
C GLU A 32 -16.17 -19.76 19.83
N TYR A 33 -15.50 -18.74 19.29
CA TYR A 33 -15.19 -18.62 17.88
C TYR A 33 -13.95 -19.45 17.55
N THR A 34 -14.06 -20.38 16.60
CA THR A 34 -12.89 -20.98 15.94
C THR A 34 -12.12 -19.92 15.14
N TYR A 35 -10.90 -20.18 14.70
CA TYR A 35 -10.16 -19.23 13.87
C TYR A 35 -10.81 -19.06 12.49
N LYS A 36 -11.48 -20.10 11.96
CA LYS A 36 -12.36 -20.00 10.81
C LYS A 36 -13.52 -19.04 11.05
N ASP A 37 -14.21 -19.15 12.18
CA ASP A 37 -15.31 -18.24 12.52
C ASP A 37 -14.83 -16.78 12.63
N LYS A 38 -13.62 -16.55 13.18
CA LYS A 38 -13.01 -15.21 13.27
C LYS A 38 -12.70 -14.63 11.87
N PHE A 39 -12.17 -15.46 10.98
CA PHE A 39 -11.97 -15.10 9.57
C PHE A 39 -13.30 -14.75 8.89
N MET A 40 -14.30 -15.62 9.00
CA MET A 40 -15.62 -15.41 8.39
C MET A 40 -16.31 -14.17 8.94
N TRP A 41 -16.21 -13.92 10.25
CA TRP A 41 -16.75 -12.71 10.86
C TRP A 41 -16.13 -11.43 10.29
N LEU A 42 -14.80 -11.39 10.12
CA LEU A 42 -14.11 -10.24 9.49
C LEU A 42 -14.50 -10.08 8.03
N TRP A 43 -14.58 -11.19 7.28
CA TRP A 43 -15.04 -11.17 5.90
C TRP A 43 -16.46 -10.60 5.80
N GLU A 44 -17.40 -11.06 6.66
CA GLU A 44 -18.77 -10.53 6.73
C GLU A 44 -18.79 -9.03 7.06
N LYS A 45 -17.95 -8.57 8.00
CA LYS A 45 -17.85 -7.15 8.34
C LYS A 45 -17.33 -6.29 7.19
N ILE A 46 -16.32 -6.76 6.48
CA ILE A 46 -15.78 -6.06 5.30
C ILE A 46 -16.86 -5.94 4.21
N HIS A 47 -17.73 -6.92 4.07
CA HIS A 47 -18.81 -6.94 3.05
C HIS A 47 -20.15 -6.38 3.51
N ASP A 48 -20.30 -6.12 4.81
CA ASP A 48 -21.54 -5.47 5.31
C ASP A 48 -21.55 -3.98 4.91
N PRO A 49 -22.51 -3.52 4.09
CA PRO A 49 -22.57 -2.11 3.71
C PRO A 49 -22.67 -1.14 4.89
N LYS A 50 -23.14 -1.60 6.04
CA LYS A 50 -23.23 -0.79 7.26
C LYS A 50 -21.86 -0.56 7.93
N SER A 51 -20.90 -1.39 7.65
CA SER A 51 -19.54 -1.25 8.18
C SER A 51 -18.70 -0.22 7.42
N GLY A 52 -19.04 0.06 6.15
CA GLY A 52 -18.43 1.16 5.38
C GLY A 52 -17.05 0.85 4.75
N TYR A 53 -16.64 -0.40 4.63
CA TYR A 53 -15.35 -0.76 4.02
C TYR A 53 -15.34 -0.71 2.50
N LEU A 54 -16.48 -1.01 1.87
CA LEU A 54 -16.60 -1.08 0.43
C LEU A 54 -17.59 -0.03 -0.08
N SER A 55 -17.28 0.57 -1.21
CA SER A 55 -18.23 1.41 -1.94
C SER A 55 -19.36 0.57 -2.52
N VAL A 56 -20.40 1.23 -3.02
CA VAL A 56 -21.53 0.55 -3.71
C VAL A 56 -21.10 -0.22 -4.95
N GLU A 57 -19.97 0.14 -5.54
CA GLU A 57 -19.34 -0.55 -6.67
C GLU A 57 -18.50 -1.77 -6.24
N GLY A 58 -18.23 -1.90 -4.93
CA GLY A 58 -17.35 -2.93 -4.37
C GLY A 58 -15.86 -2.53 -4.33
N ILE A 59 -15.56 -1.23 -4.46
CA ILE A 59 -14.20 -0.70 -4.34
C ILE A 59 -13.85 -0.60 -2.85
N PRO A 60 -12.74 -1.18 -2.38
CA PRO A 60 -12.34 -1.06 -0.99
C PRO A 60 -11.87 0.36 -0.70
N TYR A 61 -12.43 1.02 0.29
CA TYR A 61 -11.89 2.27 0.82
C TYR A 61 -10.57 2.03 1.56
N HIS A 62 -9.73 3.04 1.67
CA HIS A 62 -8.53 2.95 2.48
C HIS A 62 -8.86 2.75 3.96
N SER A 63 -9.80 3.54 4.47
CA SER A 63 -10.33 3.44 5.83
C SER A 63 -11.84 3.70 5.84
N VAL A 64 -12.53 3.16 6.83
CA VAL A 64 -13.94 3.47 7.12
C VAL A 64 -14.09 4.94 7.53
N GLU A 65 -13.16 5.43 8.35
CA GLU A 65 -13.10 6.83 8.79
C GLU A 65 -12.62 7.72 7.64
N LYS A 66 -13.32 8.84 7.40
CA LYS A 66 -13.01 9.78 6.32
C LYS A 66 -11.80 10.64 6.64
N LEU A 67 -11.74 11.16 7.87
CA LEU A 67 -10.66 12.02 8.32
C LEU A 67 -9.46 11.16 8.72
N ILE A 68 -8.44 11.15 7.88
CA ILE A 68 -7.17 10.47 8.13
C ILE A 68 -6.05 11.36 7.62
N ILE A 69 -4.89 11.34 8.27
CA ILE A 69 -3.70 12.05 7.82
C ILE A 69 -2.58 11.02 7.51
N GLU A 70 -2.53 10.62 6.27
CA GLU A 70 -1.59 9.62 5.73
C GLU A 70 -1.15 10.06 4.32
N ALA A 71 -0.41 9.25 3.59
CA ALA A 71 0.06 9.58 2.24
C ALA A 71 -1.09 9.81 1.24
N HIS A 72 -2.29 9.28 1.53
CA HIS A 72 -3.57 9.61 0.93
C HIS A 72 -4.52 9.94 2.07
N ASP A 73 -4.83 11.17 2.20
CA ASP A 73 -5.35 11.85 3.38
C ASP A 73 -6.87 11.94 3.46
N TYR A 74 -7.57 11.12 2.73
CA TYR A 74 -9.02 10.93 2.82
C TYR A 74 -9.34 9.44 2.85
N GLY A 75 -9.97 8.98 3.93
CA GLY A 75 -10.20 7.55 4.16
C GLY A 75 -11.03 6.87 3.07
N HIS A 76 -11.92 7.60 2.39
CA HIS A 76 -12.67 7.08 1.26
C HIS A 76 -11.96 7.18 -0.10
N HIS A 77 -10.67 7.50 -0.13
CA HIS A 77 -9.83 7.12 -1.26
C HIS A 77 -9.67 5.60 -1.31
N SER A 78 -9.25 5.09 -2.45
CA SER A 78 -8.81 3.70 -2.59
C SER A 78 -7.43 3.64 -3.20
N THR A 79 -6.70 2.58 -2.88
CA THR A 79 -5.36 2.33 -3.42
C THR A 79 -5.31 0.96 -4.09
N SER A 80 -4.41 0.82 -5.07
CA SER A 80 -4.09 -0.50 -5.63
C SER A 80 -3.66 -1.51 -4.55
N GLU A 81 -3.06 -1.03 -3.45
CA GLU A 81 -2.77 -1.83 -2.27
C GLU A 81 -4.04 -2.44 -1.67
N ALA A 82 -5.03 -1.63 -1.32
CA ALA A 82 -6.30 -2.11 -0.74
C ALA A 82 -7.00 -3.11 -1.67
N MET A 83 -6.98 -2.85 -2.98
CA MET A 83 -7.55 -3.74 -3.99
C MET A 83 -6.83 -5.09 -4.04
N SER A 84 -5.50 -5.09 -4.00
CA SER A 84 -4.70 -6.32 -4.03
C SER A 84 -4.92 -7.19 -2.77
N PHE A 85 -5.11 -6.57 -1.61
CA PHE A 85 -5.50 -7.28 -0.39
C PHE A 85 -6.90 -7.88 -0.49
N LEU A 86 -7.86 -7.16 -1.07
CA LEU A 86 -9.22 -7.67 -1.28
C LEU A 86 -9.22 -8.92 -2.16
N ILE A 87 -8.50 -8.93 -3.27
CA ILE A 87 -8.36 -10.12 -4.14
C ILE A 87 -7.81 -11.32 -3.33
N TRP A 88 -6.84 -11.08 -2.45
CA TRP A 88 -6.27 -12.14 -1.61
C TRP A 88 -7.26 -12.66 -0.56
N LEU A 89 -8.03 -11.76 0.06
CA LEU A 89 -9.10 -12.13 1.00
C LEU A 89 -10.12 -13.05 0.33
N GLU A 90 -10.56 -12.69 -0.88
CA GLU A 90 -11.57 -13.44 -1.63
C GLU A 90 -11.08 -14.82 -2.09
N ALA A 91 -9.79 -14.95 -2.40
CA ALA A 91 -9.19 -16.24 -2.69
C ALA A 91 -9.25 -17.19 -1.48
N LEU A 92 -8.97 -16.66 -0.27
CA LEU A 92 -9.04 -17.46 0.96
C LEU A 92 -10.48 -17.75 1.38
N TYR A 93 -11.42 -16.82 1.14
CA TYR A 93 -12.86 -17.06 1.32
C TYR A 93 -13.33 -18.23 0.43
N ALA A 94 -12.94 -18.22 -0.85
CA ALA A 94 -13.27 -19.31 -1.76
C ALA A 94 -12.71 -20.67 -1.29
N TYR A 95 -11.55 -20.69 -0.66
CA TYR A 95 -11.01 -21.92 -0.07
C TYR A 95 -11.94 -22.51 1.00
N PHE A 96 -12.51 -21.68 1.89
CA PHE A 96 -13.37 -22.15 2.97
C PHE A 96 -14.80 -22.47 2.54
N THR A 97 -15.32 -21.80 1.52
CA THR A 97 -16.74 -21.86 1.14
C THR A 97 -16.99 -22.58 -0.20
N ASN A 98 -15.97 -22.71 -1.01
CA ASN A 98 -16.07 -23.10 -2.41
C ASN A 98 -16.92 -22.14 -3.27
N ASP A 99 -17.16 -20.90 -2.78
CA ASP A 99 -17.80 -19.83 -3.55
C ASP A 99 -16.73 -18.88 -4.11
N TRP A 100 -16.55 -18.89 -5.41
CA TRP A 100 -15.57 -18.08 -6.14
C TRP A 100 -16.14 -16.74 -6.64
N LYS A 101 -17.43 -16.49 -6.48
CA LYS A 101 -18.07 -15.25 -6.99
C LYS A 101 -17.45 -13.98 -6.39
N PRO A 102 -17.13 -13.89 -5.08
CA PRO A 102 -16.45 -12.73 -4.54
C PRO A 102 -15.07 -12.50 -5.17
N PHE A 103 -14.30 -13.55 -5.39
CA PHE A 103 -13.01 -13.48 -6.08
C PHE A 103 -13.17 -12.97 -7.53
N GLU A 104 -14.11 -13.55 -8.28
CA GLU A 104 -14.43 -13.10 -9.65
C GLU A 104 -14.83 -11.61 -9.66
N LYS A 105 -15.68 -11.21 -8.70
CA LYS A 105 -16.14 -9.83 -8.56
C LYS A 105 -15.03 -8.85 -8.20
N SER A 106 -14.13 -9.21 -7.30
CA SER A 106 -12.99 -8.37 -6.95
C SER A 106 -12.08 -8.12 -8.15
N TRP A 107 -11.88 -9.13 -8.99
CA TRP A 107 -11.13 -8.97 -10.24
C TRP A 107 -11.81 -8.03 -11.23
N GLU A 108 -13.14 -8.16 -11.42
CA GLU A 108 -13.94 -7.23 -12.24
C GLU A 108 -13.84 -5.79 -11.75
N VAL A 109 -13.89 -5.58 -10.42
CA VAL A 109 -13.73 -4.27 -9.80
C VAL A 109 -12.35 -3.69 -10.08
N MET A 110 -11.31 -4.50 -9.94
CA MET A 110 -9.93 -4.10 -10.26
C MET A 110 -9.81 -3.64 -11.72
N GLU A 111 -10.28 -4.46 -12.67
CA GLU A 111 -10.21 -4.14 -14.11
C GLU A 111 -10.99 -2.87 -14.45
N LYS A 112 -12.17 -2.71 -13.86
CA LYS A 112 -13.05 -1.60 -14.20
C LYS A 112 -12.63 -0.26 -13.63
N TYR A 113 -12.05 -0.25 -12.42
CA TYR A 113 -11.84 0.99 -11.69
C TYR A 113 -10.36 1.34 -11.47
N PHE A 114 -9.48 0.35 -11.37
CA PHE A 114 -8.06 0.59 -11.12
C PHE A 114 -7.21 0.55 -12.38
N ILE A 115 -7.57 -0.29 -13.34
CA ILE A 115 -6.86 -0.33 -14.62
C ILE A 115 -7.49 0.70 -15.56
N PRO A 116 -6.73 1.69 -16.06
CA PRO A 116 -7.25 2.68 -16.98
C PRO A 116 -7.77 2.02 -18.27
N ASP A 117 -8.97 2.41 -18.69
CA ASP A 117 -9.58 1.86 -19.91
C ASP A 117 -8.73 2.12 -21.16
N LYS A 118 -8.46 1.07 -21.90
CA LYS A 118 -7.57 1.10 -23.07
C LYS A 118 -7.98 2.15 -24.12
N LYS A 119 -9.29 2.33 -24.35
CA LYS A 119 -9.79 3.18 -25.44
C LYS A 119 -10.00 4.65 -25.03
N THR A 120 -10.56 4.84 -23.83
CA THR A 120 -11.02 6.15 -23.38
C THR A 120 -10.03 6.84 -22.46
N GLU A 121 -9.19 6.10 -21.75
CA GLU A 121 -8.29 6.64 -20.74
C GLU A 121 -6.81 6.51 -21.12
N GLN A 122 -6.47 5.72 -22.15
CA GLN A 122 -5.10 5.60 -22.68
C GLN A 122 -5.01 5.97 -24.19
N PRO A 123 -5.68 7.04 -24.67
CA PRO A 123 -5.61 7.40 -26.07
C PRO A 123 -4.18 7.84 -26.42
N ASN A 124 -3.82 7.71 -27.70
CA ASN A 124 -2.52 8.10 -28.26
C ASN A 124 -1.31 7.27 -27.80
N MET A 125 -1.47 6.19 -27.02
CA MET A 125 -0.37 5.27 -26.71
C MET A 125 0.30 4.67 -27.96
N LYS A 126 -0.42 4.56 -29.08
CA LYS A 126 0.12 4.14 -30.38
C LYS A 126 1.28 4.99 -30.90
N TYR A 127 1.47 6.21 -30.38
CA TYR A 127 2.60 7.09 -30.71
C TYR A 127 3.82 6.84 -29.83
N TYR A 128 3.78 5.84 -28.95
CA TYR A 128 4.93 5.45 -28.15
C TYR A 128 6.09 4.98 -29.02
N ASN A 129 7.30 5.44 -28.70
CA ASN A 129 8.50 5.13 -29.46
C ASN A 129 9.54 4.44 -28.57
N PHE A 130 9.82 3.17 -28.83
CA PHE A 130 10.79 2.35 -28.09
C PHE A 130 12.23 2.88 -28.15
N ASP A 131 12.59 3.57 -29.25
CA ASP A 131 13.91 4.22 -29.37
C ASP A 131 14.02 5.54 -28.60
N LYS A 132 12.89 6.12 -28.21
CA LYS A 132 12.77 7.34 -27.41
C LYS A 132 11.59 7.23 -26.44
N PRO A 133 11.70 6.38 -25.40
CA PRO A 133 10.58 6.02 -24.54
C PRO A 133 10.06 7.18 -23.68
N ALA A 134 10.89 8.19 -23.42
CA ALA A 134 10.50 9.40 -22.70
C ALA A 134 11.45 10.56 -23.06
N THR A 135 11.07 11.78 -22.70
CA THR A 135 11.97 12.93 -22.71
C THR A 135 12.37 13.25 -21.27
N TYR A 136 13.65 13.54 -21.04
CA TYR A 136 14.17 13.77 -19.71
C TYR A 136 13.60 15.04 -19.07
N VAL A 137 13.08 14.91 -17.86
CA VAL A 137 12.69 15.99 -16.97
C VAL A 137 13.50 15.87 -15.69
N PRO A 138 14.28 16.89 -15.29
CA PRO A 138 15.08 16.82 -14.09
C PRO A 138 14.19 16.70 -12.83
N GLU A 139 14.69 15.94 -11.87
CA GLU A 139 14.13 15.90 -10.52
C GLU A 139 15.01 16.75 -9.61
N TYR A 140 14.40 17.77 -9.02
CA TYR A 140 15.08 18.65 -8.08
C TYR A 140 14.77 18.22 -6.64
N ASP A 141 15.73 18.38 -5.76
CA ASP A 141 15.54 18.16 -4.32
C ASP A 141 14.61 19.19 -3.69
N ASP A 142 14.55 20.39 -4.28
CA ASP A 142 13.77 21.52 -3.80
C ASP A 142 12.46 21.65 -4.59
N PRO A 143 11.29 21.46 -3.96
CA PRO A 143 9.98 21.56 -4.63
C PRO A 143 9.69 22.95 -5.19
N TYR A 144 10.36 24.01 -4.71
CA TYR A 144 10.22 25.36 -5.25
C TYR A 144 10.94 25.59 -6.58
N LYS A 145 11.75 24.64 -7.04
CA LYS A 145 12.36 24.66 -8.39
C LYS A 145 11.45 24.17 -9.51
N TYR A 146 10.26 23.69 -9.13
CA TYR A 146 9.26 23.28 -10.13
C TYR A 146 8.37 24.45 -10.55
N PRO A 147 7.79 24.42 -11.78
CA PRO A 147 7.86 23.33 -12.78
C PRO A 147 9.24 23.21 -13.45
N ALA A 148 9.69 21.98 -13.63
CA ALA A 148 10.96 21.69 -14.30
C ALA A 148 10.84 21.81 -15.82
N GLY A 149 11.90 22.31 -16.46
CA GLY A 149 12.00 22.35 -17.92
C GLY A 149 12.37 20.98 -18.50
N VAL A 150 11.84 20.67 -19.68
CA VAL A 150 12.21 19.47 -20.43
C VAL A 150 13.61 19.65 -21.05
N ILE A 151 14.50 18.69 -20.84
CA ILE A 151 15.88 18.73 -21.39
C ILE A 151 16.00 17.72 -22.54
N TYR A 152 15.83 18.21 -23.77
CA TYR A 152 15.86 17.37 -24.97
C TYR A 152 17.25 16.79 -25.28
N ALA A 153 18.30 17.43 -24.81
CA ALA A 153 19.69 17.02 -25.05
C ALA A 153 20.17 15.91 -24.08
N GLU A 154 19.45 15.67 -22.97
CA GLU A 154 19.81 14.60 -22.04
C GLU A 154 19.52 13.23 -22.69
N PRO A 155 20.50 12.32 -22.75
CA PRO A 155 20.32 11.04 -23.40
C PRO A 155 19.41 10.12 -22.59
N VAL A 156 18.45 9.48 -23.25
CA VAL A 156 17.57 8.45 -22.72
C VAL A 156 17.89 7.13 -23.42
N GLY A 157 17.85 6.03 -22.72
CA GLY A 157 18.07 4.71 -23.30
C GLY A 157 16.89 4.22 -24.12
N LYS A 158 16.99 2.98 -24.64
CA LYS A 158 15.94 2.35 -25.44
C LYS A 158 15.15 1.37 -24.60
N ASP A 159 13.84 1.36 -24.79
CA ASP A 159 12.95 0.36 -24.20
C ASP A 159 13.08 -0.97 -24.94
N PRO A 160 13.45 -2.08 -24.28
CA PRO A 160 13.60 -3.37 -24.93
C PRO A 160 12.30 -4.19 -25.00
N LEU A 161 11.20 -3.74 -24.42
CA LEU A 161 9.97 -4.53 -24.23
C LEU A 161 8.95 -4.36 -25.40
N SER A 162 9.44 -4.30 -26.63
CA SER A 162 8.55 -4.24 -27.81
C SER A 162 7.72 -5.51 -27.99
N ASP A 163 8.17 -6.64 -27.47
CA ASP A 163 7.45 -7.91 -27.49
C ASP A 163 6.14 -7.87 -26.68
N VAL A 164 6.12 -7.19 -25.54
CA VAL A 164 4.91 -6.98 -24.72
C VAL A 164 3.86 -6.19 -25.51
N THR A 165 4.27 -5.11 -26.16
CA THR A 165 3.37 -4.34 -27.01
C THR A 165 2.90 -5.13 -28.24
N ALA A 166 3.75 -5.97 -28.82
CA ALA A 166 3.35 -6.83 -29.94
C ALA A 166 2.29 -7.86 -29.54
N ARG A 167 2.27 -8.30 -28.27
CA ARG A 167 1.28 -9.25 -27.73
C ARG A 167 -0.05 -8.58 -27.39
N TYR A 168 -0.04 -7.41 -26.75
CA TYR A 168 -1.23 -6.85 -26.08
C TYR A 168 -1.68 -5.48 -26.61
N GLY A 169 -0.97 -4.87 -27.53
CA GLY A 169 -1.16 -3.47 -27.94
C GLY A 169 -0.30 -2.51 -27.12
N TYR A 170 -0.56 -1.22 -27.25
CA TYR A 170 0.27 -0.19 -26.62
C TYR A 170 -0.21 0.22 -25.21
N GLU A 171 -1.46 -0.09 -24.87
CA GLU A 171 -2.11 0.31 -23.64
C GLU A 171 -1.73 -0.66 -22.51
N MET A 172 -1.29 -0.12 -21.36
CA MET A 172 -0.81 -0.92 -20.25
C MET A 172 -1.96 -1.52 -19.43
N TYR A 173 -1.83 -2.78 -19.04
CA TYR A 173 -2.74 -3.50 -18.15
C TYR A 173 -2.16 -3.53 -16.74
N LEU A 174 -2.08 -2.35 -16.08
CA LEU A 174 -1.61 -2.14 -14.73
C LEU A 174 -2.56 -1.21 -13.98
N MET A 175 -2.68 -1.39 -12.67
CA MET A 175 -3.49 -0.53 -11.81
C MET A 175 -2.88 0.87 -11.69
N HIS A 176 -3.72 1.89 -11.72
CA HIS A 176 -3.35 3.18 -11.17
C HIS A 176 -3.42 3.14 -9.64
N TRP A 177 -2.46 3.76 -8.97
CA TRP A 177 -2.23 3.56 -7.54
C TRP A 177 -3.27 4.18 -6.61
N LEU A 178 -3.93 5.29 -7.01
CA LEU A 178 -4.81 6.09 -6.17
C LEU A 178 -6.11 6.47 -6.88
N ILE A 179 -7.23 6.25 -6.20
CA ILE A 179 -8.58 6.55 -6.69
C ILE A 179 -9.33 7.39 -5.68
N ASP A 180 -9.87 8.52 -6.10
CA ASP A 180 -10.90 9.27 -5.39
C ASP A 180 -12.26 8.64 -5.70
N VAL A 181 -12.70 7.74 -4.81
CA VAL A 181 -13.88 6.90 -5.07
C VAL A 181 -15.16 7.72 -5.10
N ASP A 182 -15.30 8.69 -4.22
CA ASP A 182 -16.49 9.51 -4.04
C ASP A 182 -16.45 10.84 -4.79
N ASP A 183 -15.39 11.08 -5.58
CA ASP A 183 -15.10 12.37 -6.22
C ASP A 183 -15.01 13.53 -5.22
N TRP A 184 -14.38 13.26 -4.06
CA TRP A 184 -14.23 14.23 -2.98
C TRP A 184 -13.48 15.49 -3.40
N TYR A 185 -12.45 15.34 -4.24
CA TYR A 185 -11.73 16.47 -4.84
C TYR A 185 -12.56 17.21 -5.90
N GLY A 186 -13.65 16.61 -6.43
CA GLY A 186 -14.44 17.19 -7.50
C GLY A 186 -13.73 17.26 -8.85
N PHE A 187 -12.79 16.34 -9.11
CA PHE A 187 -12.06 16.28 -10.37
C PHE A 187 -12.83 15.58 -11.49
N SER A 188 -13.98 14.95 -11.22
CA SER A 188 -14.77 14.22 -12.23
C SER A 188 -15.09 15.04 -13.47
N LYS A 189 -15.32 16.34 -13.31
CA LYS A 189 -15.58 17.29 -14.40
C LYS A 189 -14.39 17.47 -15.35
N TYR A 190 -13.19 17.04 -14.94
CA TYR A 190 -11.95 17.17 -15.70
C TYR A 190 -11.35 15.81 -16.10
N ALA A 191 -11.89 14.70 -15.63
CA ALA A 191 -11.32 13.38 -15.73
C ALA A 191 -11.86 12.51 -16.87
N GLY A 192 -12.17 13.12 -18.01
CA GLY A 192 -12.48 12.35 -19.22
C GLY A 192 -13.76 11.50 -19.18
N GLY A 193 -14.69 11.78 -18.26
CA GLY A 193 -15.99 11.11 -18.22
C GLY A 193 -16.27 10.22 -16.99
N ARG A 194 -15.30 9.92 -16.16
CA ARG A 194 -15.54 9.26 -14.87
C ARG A 194 -16.22 10.25 -13.92
N LYS A 195 -17.43 9.91 -13.47
CA LYS A 195 -18.18 10.71 -12.49
C LYS A 195 -17.89 10.30 -11.05
N ARG A 196 -17.42 9.06 -10.86
CA ARG A 196 -16.99 8.47 -9.58
C ARG A 196 -15.77 7.58 -9.82
N ALA A 197 -15.07 7.24 -8.77
CA ALA A 197 -13.85 6.47 -8.84
C ALA A 197 -12.83 7.13 -9.79
N VAL A 198 -12.58 8.41 -9.55
CA VAL A 198 -11.71 9.26 -10.37
C VAL A 198 -10.25 8.90 -10.09
N LEU A 199 -9.46 8.69 -11.13
CA LEU A 199 -8.02 8.45 -11.00
C LEU A 199 -7.30 9.75 -10.69
N VAL A 200 -6.61 9.79 -9.55
CA VAL A 200 -5.95 11.01 -9.03
C VAL A 200 -4.51 10.73 -8.62
N ASN A 201 -3.73 11.76 -8.44
CA ASN A 201 -2.35 11.67 -8.01
C ASN A 201 -2.06 12.62 -6.84
N LEU A 202 -1.12 12.21 -5.99
CA LEU A 202 -0.50 12.97 -4.91
C LEU A 202 1.02 12.78 -5.02
N PHE A 203 1.64 13.40 -6.02
CA PHE A 203 3.08 13.21 -6.27
C PHE A 203 3.94 14.17 -5.49
N GLN A 204 5.00 13.63 -4.86
CA GLN A 204 6.11 14.43 -4.38
C GLN A 204 6.89 15.04 -5.55
N ARG A 205 7.27 16.30 -5.41
CA ARG A 205 8.20 17.00 -6.31
C ARG A 205 9.60 16.97 -5.71
N GLY A 206 10.24 15.82 -5.84
CA GLY A 206 11.55 15.56 -5.29
C GLY A 206 11.56 15.06 -3.82
N PRO A 207 12.73 14.67 -3.31
CA PRO A 207 12.87 14.01 -2.02
C PRO A 207 12.59 14.94 -0.81
N ASN A 208 12.68 16.25 -0.97
CA ASN A 208 12.48 17.22 0.10
C ASN A 208 11.03 17.72 0.23
N GLU A 209 10.11 17.25 -0.60
CA GLU A 209 8.68 17.47 -0.38
C GLU A 209 8.12 16.36 0.49
N SER A 210 7.45 16.74 1.59
CA SER A 210 6.74 15.77 2.43
C SER A 210 5.60 15.11 1.66
N THR A 211 5.37 13.84 1.91
CA THR A 211 4.18 13.13 1.38
C THR A 211 2.86 13.77 1.81
N TRP A 212 2.88 14.50 2.93
CA TRP A 212 1.73 15.25 3.48
C TRP A 212 1.49 16.60 2.80
N GLU A 213 2.47 17.14 2.07
CA GLU A 213 2.41 18.45 1.45
C GLU A 213 2.01 18.44 -0.01
N THR A 214 1.81 17.26 -0.57
CA THR A 214 1.52 17.11 -1.99
C THR A 214 0.18 17.72 -2.40
N ILE A 215 0.13 18.24 -3.61
CA ILE A 215 -1.07 18.87 -4.17
C ILE A 215 -1.86 17.81 -4.94
N PRO A 216 -3.14 17.56 -4.58
CA PRO A 216 -3.97 16.62 -5.32
C PRO A 216 -4.26 17.14 -6.74
N HIS A 217 -4.21 16.24 -7.72
CA HIS A 217 -4.53 16.56 -9.11
C HIS A 217 -5.04 15.32 -9.86
N PRO A 218 -5.85 15.48 -10.90
CA PRO A 218 -6.40 14.37 -11.65
C PRO A 218 -5.32 13.72 -12.53
N SER A 219 -5.48 12.43 -12.81
CA SER A 219 -4.63 11.71 -13.76
C SER A 219 -4.90 12.11 -15.23
N ILE A 220 -6.11 12.57 -15.52
CA ILE A 220 -6.50 13.11 -16.82
C ILE A 220 -6.69 14.62 -16.68
N GLU A 221 -5.87 15.37 -17.37
CA GLU A 221 -5.94 16.84 -17.43
C GLU A 221 -6.48 17.32 -18.77
N ASN A 222 -7.78 17.22 -18.94
CA ASN A 222 -8.48 17.71 -20.14
C ASN A 222 -9.18 19.04 -19.82
N TYR A 223 -8.36 20.09 -19.62
CA TYR A 223 -8.85 21.43 -19.32
C TYR A 223 -9.01 22.24 -20.60
N PRO A 224 -10.17 22.83 -20.83
CA PRO A 224 -10.36 23.74 -21.97
C PRO A 224 -9.55 25.03 -21.83
N ASN A 225 -9.17 25.42 -20.61
CA ASN A 225 -8.41 26.63 -20.30
C ASN A 225 -7.20 26.32 -19.42
N LYS A 226 -5.99 26.61 -19.88
CA LYS A 226 -4.72 26.38 -19.18
C LYS A 226 -4.60 26.82 -17.72
N PRO A 227 -5.18 27.95 -17.27
CA PRO A 227 -5.04 28.38 -15.86
C PRO A 227 -5.52 27.36 -14.82
N GLN A 228 -6.29 26.37 -15.23
CA GLN A 228 -6.84 25.34 -14.33
C GLN A 228 -6.09 24.00 -14.43
N GLY A 229 -5.08 23.85 -15.27
CA GLY A 229 -4.25 22.65 -15.34
C GLY A 229 -3.28 22.54 -14.15
N PHE A 230 -2.84 21.30 -13.84
CA PHE A 230 -1.92 21.00 -12.74
C PHE A 230 -0.54 20.50 -13.23
N VAL A 231 -0.40 20.21 -14.51
CA VAL A 231 0.89 19.79 -15.11
C VAL A 231 1.97 20.83 -14.89
N ASP A 232 1.63 22.10 -14.93
CA ASP A 232 2.54 23.22 -14.69
C ASP A 232 3.01 23.36 -13.21
N LEU A 233 2.60 22.47 -12.34
CA LEU A 233 3.21 22.29 -11.02
C LEU A 233 4.44 21.37 -11.06
N PHE A 234 4.63 20.60 -12.13
CA PHE A 234 5.66 19.58 -12.28
C PHE A 234 6.59 19.83 -13.48
N VAL A 235 6.02 20.07 -14.64
CA VAL A 235 6.77 20.22 -15.90
C VAL A 235 6.22 21.36 -16.73
N GLN A 236 7.11 22.09 -17.37
CA GLN A 236 6.75 23.11 -18.34
C GLN A 236 6.24 22.44 -19.63
N SER A 237 4.94 22.40 -19.80
CA SER A 237 4.29 21.78 -20.96
C SER A 237 3.07 22.57 -21.40
N ASN A 238 2.83 22.57 -22.72
CA ASN A 238 1.62 23.13 -23.33
C ASN A 238 0.62 22.05 -23.76
N ALA A 239 0.99 20.77 -23.62
CA ALA A 239 0.15 19.66 -24.03
C ALA A 239 -0.97 19.40 -23.04
N ILE A 240 -2.16 19.11 -23.56
CA ILE A 240 -3.24 18.49 -22.78
C ILE A 240 -2.87 17.01 -22.68
N GLN A 241 -2.66 16.51 -21.47
CA GLN A 241 -2.13 15.17 -21.28
C GLN A 241 -2.82 14.41 -20.15
N TRP A 242 -2.63 13.12 -20.19
CA TRP A 242 -2.97 12.21 -19.12
C TRP A 242 -1.73 11.45 -18.67
N ARG A 243 -1.74 10.98 -17.42
CA ARG A 243 -0.66 10.19 -16.82
C ARG A 243 -1.17 9.29 -15.74
N TYR A 244 -0.61 8.08 -15.69
CA TYR A 244 -0.90 7.08 -14.67
C TYR A 244 0.40 6.63 -14.00
N THR A 245 0.25 6.18 -12.77
CA THR A 245 1.34 5.61 -11.99
C THR A 245 0.87 4.31 -11.36
N CYS A 246 1.65 3.26 -11.54
CA CYS A 246 1.49 1.98 -10.89
C CYS A 246 2.42 1.92 -9.68
N ALA A 247 1.93 1.44 -8.54
CA ALA A 247 2.73 1.03 -7.39
C ALA A 247 2.95 -0.48 -7.46
N PRO A 248 4.06 -0.96 -8.07
CA PRO A 248 4.19 -2.34 -8.55
C PRO A 248 4.17 -3.41 -7.44
N ASP A 249 4.33 -3.02 -6.17
CA ASP A 249 4.15 -3.93 -5.04
C ASP A 249 2.71 -4.44 -4.92
N ALA A 250 1.73 -3.66 -5.38
CA ALA A 250 0.32 -4.05 -5.38
C ALA A 250 0.05 -5.15 -6.43
N GLU A 251 0.53 -5.00 -7.66
CA GLU A 251 0.43 -6.05 -8.68
C GLU A 251 1.21 -7.31 -8.27
N ALA A 252 2.37 -7.14 -7.65
CA ALA A 252 3.13 -8.26 -7.10
C ALA A 252 2.35 -8.97 -5.98
N ARG A 253 1.54 -8.24 -5.19
CA ARG A 253 0.62 -8.83 -4.21
C ARG A 253 -0.56 -9.53 -4.88
N VAL A 254 -1.07 -9.02 -6.02
CA VAL A 254 -2.06 -9.76 -6.83
C VAL A 254 -1.46 -11.08 -7.32
N ALA A 255 -0.19 -11.10 -7.77
CA ALA A 255 0.50 -12.33 -8.14
C ALA A 255 0.67 -13.29 -6.95
N GLN A 256 0.97 -12.78 -5.76
CA GLN A 256 0.98 -13.56 -4.51
C GLN A 256 -0.41 -14.14 -4.17
N ALA A 257 -1.47 -13.35 -4.32
CA ALA A 257 -2.85 -13.81 -4.13
C ALA A 257 -3.23 -14.88 -5.15
N MET A 258 -2.82 -14.72 -6.40
CA MET A 258 -3.03 -15.70 -7.46
C MET A 258 -2.29 -17.02 -7.22
N TYR A 259 -1.10 -17.01 -6.60
CA TYR A 259 -0.45 -18.24 -6.17
C TYR A 259 -1.38 -19.06 -5.26
N TRP A 260 -1.98 -18.42 -4.26
CA TRP A 260 -2.90 -19.09 -3.34
C TRP A 260 -4.21 -19.47 -4.01
N ALA A 261 -4.79 -18.59 -4.82
CA ALA A 261 -5.99 -18.89 -5.59
C ALA A 261 -5.80 -20.14 -6.47
N ASP A 262 -4.67 -20.25 -7.14
CA ASP A 262 -4.33 -21.41 -8.00
C ASP A 262 -4.15 -22.70 -7.19
N GLU A 263 -3.48 -22.62 -6.02
CA GLU A 263 -3.36 -23.78 -5.11
C GLU A 263 -4.72 -24.19 -4.50
N PHE A 264 -5.59 -23.24 -4.18
CA PHE A 264 -6.94 -23.52 -3.70
C PHE A 264 -7.84 -24.07 -4.80
N ALA A 265 -7.78 -23.51 -6.00
CA ALA A 265 -8.54 -23.96 -7.16
C ALA A 265 -8.24 -25.42 -7.53
N LYS A 266 -6.98 -25.85 -7.42
CA LYS A 266 -6.59 -27.25 -7.61
C LYS A 266 -7.25 -28.18 -6.58
N LYS A 267 -7.28 -27.76 -5.31
CA LYS A 267 -7.94 -28.56 -4.25
C LYS A 267 -9.45 -28.61 -4.41
N LEU A 268 -10.05 -27.56 -4.99
CA LEU A 268 -11.50 -27.38 -5.14
C LEU A 268 -12.02 -27.75 -6.51
N ASN A 269 -11.15 -28.13 -7.44
CA ASN A 269 -11.46 -28.44 -8.84
C ASN A 269 -12.15 -27.24 -9.56
N TYR A 270 -11.72 -26.01 -9.26
CA TYR A 270 -12.25 -24.81 -9.91
C TYR A 270 -11.48 -24.51 -11.21
N GLY A 271 -12.03 -24.96 -12.35
CA GLY A 271 -11.36 -24.86 -13.65
C GLY A 271 -11.26 -23.43 -14.21
N LYS A 272 -12.19 -22.53 -13.84
CA LYS A 272 -12.23 -21.14 -14.34
C LYS A 272 -11.03 -20.29 -13.88
N ILE A 273 -10.23 -20.78 -12.93
CA ILE A 273 -9.00 -20.10 -12.48
C ILE A 273 -8.01 -19.85 -13.63
N SER A 274 -8.06 -20.61 -14.70
CA SER A 274 -7.22 -20.42 -15.89
C SER A 274 -7.40 -19.04 -16.52
N VAL A 275 -8.62 -18.49 -16.54
CA VAL A 275 -8.92 -17.16 -17.08
C VAL A 275 -8.14 -16.08 -16.30
N TYR A 276 -8.10 -16.21 -14.98
CA TYR A 276 -7.39 -15.25 -14.11
C TYR A 276 -5.88 -15.46 -14.18
N ARG A 277 -5.42 -16.68 -14.45
CA ARG A 277 -4.00 -16.96 -14.72
C ARG A 277 -3.53 -16.26 -15.98
N ASP A 278 -4.32 -16.30 -17.06
CA ASP A 278 -4.00 -15.62 -18.32
C ASP A 278 -3.96 -14.10 -18.15
N LYS A 279 -4.91 -13.54 -17.41
CA LYS A 279 -4.92 -12.10 -17.03
C LYS A 279 -3.70 -11.72 -16.17
N MET A 280 -3.34 -12.58 -15.20
CA MET A 280 -2.14 -12.37 -14.38
C MET A 280 -0.85 -12.48 -15.19
N TYR A 281 -0.85 -13.33 -16.21
CA TYR A 281 0.27 -13.41 -17.17
C TYR A 281 0.44 -12.06 -17.90
N GLU A 282 -0.63 -11.48 -18.46
CA GLU A 282 -0.59 -10.16 -19.10
C GLU A 282 -0.12 -9.09 -18.12
N MET A 283 -0.68 -9.04 -16.91
CA MET A 283 -0.28 -8.09 -15.88
C MET A 283 1.20 -8.25 -15.50
N GLY A 284 1.66 -9.49 -15.32
CA GLY A 284 3.06 -9.79 -15.00
C GLY A 284 4.04 -9.40 -16.10
N ASP A 285 3.61 -9.50 -17.35
CA ASP A 285 4.39 -9.09 -18.52
C ASP A 285 4.55 -7.55 -18.57
N TRP A 286 3.46 -6.80 -18.36
CA TRP A 286 3.52 -5.34 -18.21
C TRP A 286 4.29 -4.90 -16.97
N LEU A 287 4.21 -5.65 -15.88
CA LEU A 287 4.91 -5.35 -14.64
C LEU A 287 6.44 -5.42 -14.80
N ARG A 288 6.97 -6.06 -15.82
CA ARG A 288 8.42 -6.08 -16.13
C ARG A 288 9.00 -4.68 -16.28
N TYR A 289 8.21 -3.66 -16.62
CA TYR A 289 8.67 -2.27 -16.66
C TYR A 289 9.20 -1.78 -15.30
N CYS A 290 8.77 -2.35 -14.17
CA CYS A 290 9.34 -2.03 -12.86
C CYS A 290 10.80 -2.46 -12.68
N MET A 291 11.31 -3.31 -13.56
CA MET A 291 12.69 -3.81 -13.51
C MET A 291 13.69 -2.93 -14.22
N PHE A 292 13.23 -1.84 -14.86
CA PHE A 292 14.08 -0.96 -15.67
C PHE A 292 14.29 0.39 -14.99
N ASP A 293 15.47 0.96 -15.21
CA ASP A 293 15.80 2.31 -14.81
C ASP A 293 14.80 3.34 -15.35
N LYS A 294 14.61 4.43 -14.62
CA LYS A 294 13.61 5.46 -14.93
C LYS A 294 13.60 5.94 -16.38
N TYR A 295 14.77 6.19 -16.94
CA TYR A 295 14.96 6.62 -18.33
C TYR A 295 15.74 5.61 -19.16
N PHE A 296 15.66 4.33 -18.78
CA PHE A 296 16.38 3.24 -19.44
C PHE A 296 17.89 3.47 -19.53
N LYS A 297 18.47 4.16 -18.53
CA LYS A 297 19.93 4.32 -18.45
C LYS A 297 20.59 3.04 -17.99
N LYS A 298 21.80 2.81 -18.48
CA LYS A 298 22.56 1.61 -18.15
C LYS A 298 22.85 1.54 -16.64
N ILE A 299 22.59 0.39 -16.05
CA ILE A 299 22.79 0.18 -14.61
C ILE A 299 24.28 0.33 -14.26
N GLY A 300 24.57 1.16 -13.25
CA GLY A 300 25.90 1.40 -12.74
C GLY A 300 26.84 2.19 -13.66
N ALA A 301 26.33 2.79 -14.73
CA ALA A 301 27.14 3.51 -15.72
C ALA A 301 26.81 5.01 -15.83
N GLY A 302 26.31 5.60 -14.75
CA GLY A 302 25.96 7.02 -14.69
C GLY A 302 24.85 7.36 -15.67
N ARG A 303 25.00 8.47 -16.39
CA ARG A 303 24.00 8.97 -17.35
C ARG A 303 24.05 8.29 -18.72
N THR A 304 24.78 7.19 -18.86
CA THR A 304 24.92 6.47 -20.13
C THR A 304 23.60 5.85 -20.57
N PRO A 305 23.13 6.09 -21.80
CA PRO A 305 21.92 5.45 -22.34
C PRO A 305 22.08 3.94 -22.41
N GLY A 306 21.07 3.22 -21.93
CA GLY A 306 21.01 1.77 -21.99
C GLY A 306 20.62 1.24 -23.37
N LYS A 307 21.04 0.03 -23.68
CA LYS A 307 20.67 -0.73 -24.88
C LYS A 307 20.20 -2.13 -24.45
N GLY A 308 18.99 -2.51 -24.86
CA GLY A 308 18.42 -3.79 -24.44
C GLY A 308 18.31 -3.89 -22.92
N TYR A 309 18.76 -5.00 -22.35
CA TYR A 309 18.63 -5.28 -20.93
C TYR A 309 19.75 -4.71 -20.04
N ASP A 310 20.69 -3.91 -20.54
CA ASP A 310 21.70 -3.32 -19.69
C ASP A 310 21.17 -2.18 -18.78
N SER A 311 19.94 -1.74 -19.03
CA SER A 311 19.16 -0.86 -18.13
C SER A 311 18.23 -1.60 -17.15
N CYS A 312 18.28 -2.94 -17.12
CA CYS A 312 17.44 -3.78 -16.28
C CYS A 312 18.14 -4.17 -14.98
N HIS A 313 17.59 -3.81 -13.83
CA HIS A 313 18.09 -4.22 -12.52
C HIS A 313 17.40 -5.49 -11.96
N TYR A 314 16.35 -6.00 -12.61
CA TYR A 314 15.58 -7.19 -12.23
C TYR A 314 14.92 -7.12 -10.84
N LEU A 315 14.60 -5.94 -10.33
CA LEU A 315 13.97 -5.74 -9.04
C LEU A 315 12.61 -5.05 -9.19
N ILE A 316 11.73 -5.21 -8.22
CA ILE A 316 10.50 -4.42 -8.14
C ILE A 316 10.87 -3.03 -7.64
N SER A 317 10.82 -2.03 -8.51
CA SER A 317 11.08 -0.63 -8.17
C SER A 317 9.88 0.04 -7.52
N TRP A 318 10.02 1.32 -7.14
CA TRP A 318 8.98 2.04 -6.42
C TRP A 318 7.74 2.33 -7.28
N TYR A 319 7.91 2.65 -8.56
CA TYR A 319 6.78 2.93 -9.44
C TYR A 319 7.09 2.62 -10.91
N ILE A 320 6.02 2.57 -11.70
CA ILE A 320 6.03 2.66 -13.15
C ILE A 320 5.10 3.82 -13.51
N ALA A 321 5.49 4.67 -14.45
CA ALA A 321 4.60 5.72 -14.92
C ALA A 321 4.55 5.77 -16.46
N TRP A 322 3.38 6.13 -16.98
CA TRP A 322 3.16 6.29 -18.41
C TRP A 322 2.11 7.36 -18.68
N GLY A 323 2.15 7.92 -19.89
CA GLY A 323 1.23 8.96 -20.28
C GLY A 323 1.34 9.31 -21.75
N ALA A 324 0.43 10.19 -22.18
CA ALA A 324 0.41 10.72 -23.53
C ALA A 324 -0.30 12.06 -23.59
N ALA A 325 -0.12 12.77 -24.71
CA ALA A 325 -0.93 13.94 -25.04
C ALA A 325 -2.25 13.53 -25.68
N PHE A 326 -3.32 14.31 -25.41
CA PHE A 326 -4.59 14.16 -26.13
C PHE A 326 -4.56 14.81 -27.51
N ASN A 327 -3.85 15.94 -27.62
CA ASN A 327 -3.85 16.83 -28.77
C ASN A 327 -2.55 16.79 -29.60
N GLU A 328 -1.60 15.91 -29.22
CA GLU A 328 -0.31 15.76 -29.89
C GLU A 328 0.02 14.27 -30.10
N ASN A 329 1.00 14.01 -30.97
CA ASN A 329 1.36 12.66 -31.39
C ASN A 329 2.60 12.15 -30.61
N TRP A 330 2.49 12.01 -29.29
CA TRP A 330 3.52 11.42 -28.45
C TRP A 330 2.92 10.69 -27.24
N ALA A 331 3.64 9.70 -26.79
CA ALA A 331 3.41 8.95 -25.56
C ALA A 331 4.75 8.62 -24.91
N TRP A 332 4.74 8.29 -23.63
CA TRP A 332 5.92 7.98 -22.87
C TRP A 332 5.68 6.89 -21.84
N ARG A 333 6.74 6.17 -21.48
CA ARG A 333 6.81 5.22 -20.36
C ARG A 333 8.13 5.40 -19.64
N ILE A 334 8.12 5.26 -18.33
CA ILE A 334 9.31 5.24 -17.50
C ILE A 334 9.22 4.14 -16.44
N GLY A 335 10.35 3.51 -16.15
CA GLY A 335 10.53 2.72 -14.95
C GLY A 335 10.92 3.59 -13.75
N CYS A 336 11.70 3.04 -12.83
CA CYS A 336 12.20 3.78 -11.68
C CYS A 336 13.60 3.31 -11.30
N SER A 337 14.50 4.28 -11.01
CA SER A 337 15.86 4.01 -10.56
C SER A 337 15.96 3.61 -9.10
N GLN A 338 14.90 3.83 -8.32
CA GLN A 338 14.85 3.61 -6.87
C GLN A 338 14.12 2.31 -6.54
N VAL A 339 14.74 1.48 -5.71
CA VAL A 339 14.22 0.18 -5.29
C VAL A 339 14.24 0.07 -3.79
N HIS A 340 13.06 -0.06 -3.16
CA HIS A 340 12.92 -0.35 -1.74
C HIS A 340 12.88 -1.85 -1.50
N CYS A 341 13.61 -2.37 -0.51
CA CYS A 341 13.56 -3.80 -0.19
C CYS A 341 12.15 -4.28 0.19
N GLY A 342 11.37 -3.45 0.88
CA GLY A 342 10.00 -3.73 1.27
C GLY A 342 9.00 -3.91 0.12
N TYR A 343 9.33 -3.48 -1.10
CA TYR A 343 8.52 -3.68 -2.30
C TYR A 343 8.70 -5.08 -2.90
N GLN A 344 9.80 -5.77 -2.59
CA GLN A 344 10.08 -7.08 -3.15
C GLN A 344 9.01 -8.11 -2.73
N ASN A 345 8.66 -9.00 -3.65
CA ASN A 345 7.69 -10.07 -3.42
C ASN A 345 8.17 -11.39 -4.01
N PRO A 346 9.01 -12.14 -3.27
CA PRO A 346 9.54 -13.42 -3.77
C PRO A 346 8.47 -14.45 -4.11
N LEU A 347 7.33 -14.47 -3.39
CA LEU A 347 6.24 -15.41 -3.74
C LEU A 347 5.53 -15.00 -5.03
N GLY A 348 5.26 -13.71 -5.23
CA GLY A 348 4.70 -13.19 -6.47
C GLY A 348 5.62 -13.44 -7.66
N ALA A 349 6.92 -13.16 -7.52
CA ALA A 349 7.92 -13.44 -8.55
C ALA A 349 8.02 -14.93 -8.87
N TYR A 350 8.00 -15.79 -7.85
CA TYR A 350 7.96 -17.25 -8.03
C TYR A 350 6.74 -17.71 -8.81
N TYR A 351 5.57 -17.15 -8.50
CA TYR A 351 4.35 -17.48 -9.21
C TYR A 351 4.39 -17.04 -10.68
N LEU A 352 4.81 -15.81 -10.96
CA LEU A 352 4.94 -15.29 -12.32
C LEU A 352 5.94 -16.10 -13.14
N ALA A 353 7.10 -16.45 -12.57
CA ALA A 353 8.04 -17.37 -13.21
C ALA A 353 7.43 -18.76 -13.48
N LYS A 354 6.66 -19.31 -12.52
CA LYS A 354 6.02 -20.62 -12.63
C LYS A 354 4.96 -20.68 -13.74
N ILE A 355 4.25 -19.59 -13.99
CA ILE A 355 3.29 -19.50 -15.10
C ILE A 355 3.95 -19.11 -16.43
N GLY A 356 5.26 -18.88 -16.44
CA GLY A 356 6.06 -18.69 -17.65
C GLY A 356 6.23 -17.26 -18.12
N VAL A 357 5.98 -16.26 -17.25
CA VAL A 357 6.25 -14.85 -17.58
C VAL A 357 7.75 -14.60 -17.58
N ASP A 358 8.24 -14.00 -18.66
CA ASP A 358 9.66 -13.74 -18.88
C ASP A 358 10.30 -12.89 -17.78
N ASP A 359 11.60 -13.11 -17.51
CA ASP A 359 12.45 -12.40 -16.57
C ASP A 359 12.13 -12.54 -15.06
N TRP A 360 10.98 -13.11 -14.68
CA TRP A 360 10.61 -13.22 -13.27
C TRP A 360 11.42 -14.26 -12.49
N ASP A 361 12.00 -15.25 -13.16
CA ASP A 361 12.98 -16.17 -12.55
C ASP A 361 14.27 -15.45 -12.14
N LYS A 362 14.76 -14.54 -12.99
CA LYS A 362 15.91 -13.67 -12.72
C LYS A 362 15.57 -12.65 -11.63
N SER A 363 14.34 -12.08 -11.69
CA SER A 363 13.86 -11.15 -10.68
C SER A 363 13.79 -11.82 -9.30
N LEU A 364 13.19 -13.02 -9.20
CA LEU A 364 13.14 -13.78 -7.94
C LEU A 364 14.53 -13.94 -7.32
N LYS A 365 15.50 -14.36 -8.11
CA LYS A 365 16.89 -14.51 -7.64
C LYS A 365 17.47 -13.18 -7.16
N ARG A 366 17.29 -12.12 -7.95
CA ARG A 366 17.82 -10.78 -7.62
C ARG A 366 17.14 -10.17 -6.38
N GLN A 367 15.86 -10.43 -6.19
CA GLN A 367 15.12 -10.00 -4.99
C GLN A 367 15.70 -10.65 -3.73
N LEU A 368 15.95 -11.97 -3.73
CA LEU A 368 16.56 -12.64 -2.58
C LEU A 368 17.98 -12.15 -2.30
N GLU A 369 18.76 -11.84 -3.33
CA GLU A 369 20.09 -11.25 -3.21
C GLU A 369 20.01 -9.84 -2.59
N LEU A 370 19.03 -9.02 -2.99
CA LEU A 370 18.82 -7.70 -2.41
C LEU A 370 18.42 -7.78 -0.92
N ILE A 371 17.51 -8.68 -0.59
CA ILE A 371 17.03 -8.86 0.79
C ILE A 371 18.20 -9.29 1.70
N GLU A 372 19.03 -10.23 1.25
CA GLU A 372 20.24 -10.65 1.94
C GLU A 372 21.26 -9.49 2.06
N PHE A 373 21.44 -8.69 1.00
CA PHE A 373 22.30 -7.51 1.00
C PHE A 373 21.86 -6.46 2.01
N CYS A 374 20.53 -6.23 2.14
CA CYS A 374 19.93 -5.27 3.07
C CYS A 374 19.75 -5.81 4.49
N GLN A 375 20.10 -7.08 4.78
CA GLN A 375 19.95 -7.65 6.12
C GLN A 375 21.07 -7.22 7.04
N ALA A 376 20.74 -6.48 8.09
CA ALA A 376 21.64 -5.94 9.09
C ALA A 376 22.20 -7.03 10.04
N VAL A 377 23.22 -6.69 10.83
CA VAL A 377 23.89 -7.63 11.78
C VAL A 377 22.92 -8.26 12.78
N ASN A 378 21.90 -7.55 13.20
CA ASN A 378 20.86 -8.03 14.11
C ASN A 378 19.61 -8.59 13.40
N GLY A 379 19.73 -8.95 12.14
CA GLY A 379 18.70 -9.64 11.37
C GLY A 379 17.62 -8.75 10.78
N ALA A 380 17.51 -7.50 11.18
CA ALA A 380 16.57 -6.53 10.59
C ALA A 380 16.89 -6.27 9.12
N ILE A 381 15.89 -5.89 8.35
CA ILE A 381 16.04 -5.61 6.91
C ILE A 381 15.53 -4.20 6.63
N GLY A 382 16.33 -3.40 5.91
CA GLY A 382 15.92 -2.04 5.60
C GLY A 382 16.72 -1.38 4.50
N GLY A 383 16.15 -0.27 4.00
CA GLY A 383 16.71 0.45 2.88
C GLY A 383 16.41 -0.21 1.54
N GLY A 384 17.32 0.00 0.62
CA GLY A 384 17.23 -0.53 -0.74
C GLY A 384 18.41 -0.10 -1.57
N VAL A 385 18.20 0.00 -2.88
CA VAL A 385 19.26 0.40 -3.81
C VAL A 385 18.74 1.41 -4.84
N VAL A 386 19.63 2.19 -5.41
CA VAL A 386 19.32 3.17 -6.45
C VAL A 386 20.36 3.08 -7.59
N ASN A 387 19.90 3.14 -8.82
CA ASN A 387 20.80 3.41 -9.95
C ASN A 387 21.16 4.90 -9.93
N ASP A 388 22.18 5.24 -9.15
CA ASP A 388 22.62 6.62 -8.96
C ASP A 388 23.47 7.06 -10.15
N TRP A 389 22.97 8.01 -10.92
CA TRP A 389 23.65 8.47 -12.15
C TRP A 389 24.83 9.38 -11.86
N ASP A 390 24.92 9.94 -10.65
CA ASP A 390 26.04 10.78 -10.23
C ASP A 390 27.09 9.99 -9.43
N LYS A 391 26.70 8.80 -8.93
CA LYS A 391 27.57 7.85 -8.22
C LYS A 391 27.50 6.45 -8.84
N PRO A 392 28.04 6.24 -10.04
CA PRO A 392 28.02 4.95 -10.72
C PRO A 392 28.86 3.87 -9.99
N ASN A 393 28.76 2.63 -10.45
CA ASN A 393 29.51 1.49 -9.95
C ASN A 393 29.24 1.15 -8.48
N GLY A 394 27.99 1.22 -8.05
CA GLY A 394 27.57 0.81 -6.71
C GLY A 394 27.82 -0.67 -6.39
N PRO A 395 27.84 -1.03 -5.12
CA PRO A 395 28.21 -2.37 -4.65
C PRO A 395 27.19 -3.46 -4.97
N PHE A 396 25.94 -3.09 -5.29
CA PHE A 396 24.90 -4.05 -5.64
C PHE A 396 24.66 -4.04 -7.15
N TYR A 397 25.40 -4.84 -7.88
CA TYR A 397 25.30 -4.95 -9.35
C TYR A 397 25.37 -3.59 -10.08
N GLY A 398 26.15 -2.65 -9.56
CA GLY A 398 26.29 -1.29 -10.08
C GLY A 398 25.39 -0.26 -9.39
N MET A 399 24.38 -0.67 -8.63
CA MET A 399 23.51 0.21 -7.87
C MET A 399 24.08 0.55 -6.49
N GLN A 400 23.83 1.77 -6.02
CA GLN A 400 24.22 2.25 -4.70
C GLN A 400 23.20 1.83 -3.64
N TYR A 401 23.67 1.54 -2.41
CA TYR A 401 22.76 1.42 -1.28
C TYR A 401 22.09 2.77 -0.98
N CYS A 402 20.81 2.74 -0.68
CA CYS A 402 20.03 3.89 -0.27
C CYS A 402 19.25 3.55 1.01
N GLN A 403 19.50 4.31 2.07
CA GLN A 403 18.82 4.07 3.35
C GLN A 403 17.33 4.42 3.28
N HIS A 404 16.97 5.45 2.52
CA HIS A 404 15.59 5.93 2.36
C HIS A 404 15.24 6.06 0.87
N PRO A 405 15.01 4.93 0.18
CA PRO A 405 14.87 4.95 -1.28
C PRO A 405 13.51 5.48 -1.80
N VAL A 406 12.55 5.74 -0.91
CA VAL A 406 11.17 6.11 -1.31
C VAL A 406 10.88 7.57 -0.98
N TYR A 407 10.91 7.98 0.29
CA TYR A 407 10.69 9.36 0.73
C TYR A 407 11.51 9.71 1.95
N LEU A 408 11.64 11.02 2.21
CA LEU A 408 12.42 11.55 3.33
C LEU A 408 11.59 12.10 4.48
N ASP A 409 10.27 12.35 4.31
CA ASP A 409 9.40 12.84 5.36
C ASP A 409 8.05 12.09 5.39
N PRO A 410 7.86 11.16 6.33
CA PRO A 410 8.94 10.60 7.15
C PRO A 410 9.92 9.78 6.31
N PRO A 411 11.20 9.70 6.68
CA PRO A 411 12.16 8.86 5.96
C PRO A 411 11.69 7.41 5.88
N SER A 412 11.65 6.82 4.69
CA SER A 412 10.98 5.54 4.44
C SER A 412 11.45 4.39 5.33
N ASN A 413 12.73 4.37 5.71
CA ASN A 413 13.30 3.29 6.52
C ASN A 413 13.27 3.58 8.03
N THR A 414 12.41 4.49 8.49
CA THR A 414 12.15 4.73 9.92
C THR A 414 10.87 4.06 10.41
N TRP A 415 10.07 3.48 9.49
CA TRP A 415 8.90 2.67 9.81
C TRP A 415 9.18 1.19 9.54
N SER A 416 8.96 0.35 10.55
CA SER A 416 9.27 -1.08 10.46
C SER A 416 8.30 -1.87 9.58
N GLY A 417 7.19 -1.29 9.17
CA GLY A 417 6.16 -1.95 8.36
C GLY A 417 6.70 -2.55 7.08
N TRP A 418 7.67 -1.90 6.45
CA TRP A 418 8.34 -2.41 5.26
C TRP A 418 8.94 -3.81 5.44
N GLN A 419 9.53 -4.09 6.63
CA GLN A 419 10.10 -5.40 6.94
C GLN A 419 9.01 -6.46 7.11
N TYR A 420 7.93 -6.16 7.84
CA TYR A 420 6.84 -7.11 8.07
C TYR A 420 6.15 -7.50 6.76
N TRP A 421 5.87 -6.52 5.89
CA TRP A 421 5.29 -6.80 4.57
C TRP A 421 6.22 -7.64 3.71
N LEU A 422 7.51 -7.29 3.67
CA LEU A 422 8.49 -8.07 2.93
C LEU A 422 8.57 -9.50 3.45
N MET A 423 8.74 -9.65 4.78
CA MET A 423 9.03 -10.95 5.35
C MET A 423 7.87 -11.92 5.25
N GLU A 424 6.62 -11.47 5.35
CA GLU A 424 5.50 -12.38 5.11
C GLU A 424 5.57 -13.04 3.72
N ARG A 425 6.06 -12.32 2.71
CA ARG A 425 6.23 -12.81 1.34
C ARG A 425 7.40 -13.77 1.21
N VAL A 426 8.48 -13.52 1.94
CA VAL A 426 9.67 -14.41 1.97
C VAL A 426 9.35 -15.70 2.70
N PHE A 427 8.63 -15.66 3.83
CA PHE A 427 8.21 -16.86 4.57
C PHE A 427 7.25 -17.72 3.74
N GLN A 428 6.30 -17.12 3.03
CA GLN A 428 5.42 -17.84 2.12
C GLN A 428 6.18 -18.45 0.94
N TYR A 429 7.16 -17.75 0.40
CA TYR A 429 8.03 -18.29 -0.65
C TYR A 429 8.86 -19.48 -0.14
N TYR A 430 9.43 -19.37 1.07
CA TYR A 430 10.13 -20.51 1.70
C TYR A 430 9.19 -21.71 1.85
N TYR A 431 7.98 -21.51 2.34
CA TYR A 431 6.97 -22.57 2.43
C TYR A 431 6.66 -23.18 1.06
N ALA A 432 6.55 -22.39 0.02
CA ALA A 432 6.23 -22.85 -1.32
C ALA A 432 7.37 -23.65 -1.99
N SER A 433 8.63 -23.23 -1.79
CA SER A 433 9.78 -23.67 -2.58
C SER A 433 10.82 -24.52 -1.82
N GLY A 434 10.97 -24.33 -0.50
CA GLY A 434 12.07 -24.89 0.29
C GLY A 434 13.42 -24.22 0.02
N ASP A 435 13.43 -23.03 -0.57
CA ASP A 435 14.66 -22.31 -0.92
C ASP A 435 15.53 -22.04 0.31
N LYS A 436 16.82 -22.43 0.23
CA LYS A 436 17.75 -22.33 1.36
C LYS A 436 18.12 -20.89 1.70
N LYS A 437 18.22 -20.00 0.72
CA LYS A 437 18.53 -18.58 0.96
C LYS A 437 17.34 -17.93 1.66
N ALA A 438 16.12 -18.18 1.21
CA ALA A 438 14.90 -17.71 1.89
C ALA A 438 14.82 -18.25 3.33
N TYR A 439 15.17 -19.51 3.56
CA TYR A 439 15.25 -20.10 4.92
C TYR A 439 16.20 -19.32 5.83
N GLU A 440 17.43 -19.04 5.40
CA GLU A 440 18.41 -18.33 6.21
C GLU A 440 18.01 -16.87 6.48
N ILE A 441 17.45 -16.18 5.48
CA ILE A 441 16.90 -14.83 5.64
C ILE A 441 15.78 -14.83 6.69
N CYS A 442 14.82 -15.75 6.57
CA CYS A 442 13.71 -15.90 7.50
C CYS A 442 14.17 -16.18 8.92
N LYS A 443 15.08 -17.14 9.07
CA LYS A 443 15.67 -17.53 10.37
C LYS A 443 16.35 -16.34 11.05
N ASN A 444 17.24 -15.66 10.32
CA ASN A 444 17.95 -14.51 10.87
C ASN A 444 17.01 -13.38 11.30
N TRP A 445 16.01 -13.04 10.46
CA TRP A 445 15.06 -12.00 10.80
C TRP A 445 14.19 -12.38 12.00
N LEU A 446 13.68 -13.61 12.04
CA LEU A 446 12.79 -14.06 13.08
C LEU A 446 13.50 -14.17 14.45
N GLU A 447 14.63 -14.88 14.49
CA GLU A 447 15.34 -15.20 15.72
C GLU A 447 16.16 -14.03 16.30
N LYS A 448 16.75 -13.18 15.42
CA LYS A 448 17.63 -12.10 15.86
C LYS A 448 16.92 -10.76 16.00
N TRP A 449 15.79 -10.55 15.31
CA TRP A 449 15.13 -9.25 15.31
C TRP A 449 13.65 -9.31 15.71
N ALA A 450 12.79 -10.06 15.02
CA ALA A 450 11.35 -9.94 15.20
C ALA A 450 10.88 -10.44 16.56
N ILE A 451 11.23 -11.67 16.95
CA ILE A 451 10.85 -12.24 18.26
C ILE A 451 11.45 -11.46 19.42
N PRO A 452 12.79 -11.18 19.44
CA PRO A 452 13.41 -10.46 20.57
C PRO A 452 12.87 -9.04 20.79
N ASN A 453 12.34 -8.39 19.75
CA ASN A 453 11.78 -7.04 19.85
C ASN A 453 10.25 -7.02 19.96
N THR A 454 9.56 -8.16 19.99
CA THR A 454 8.12 -8.20 20.23
C THR A 454 7.85 -8.23 21.74
N LYS A 455 7.02 -7.31 22.23
CA LYS A 455 6.57 -7.26 23.61
C LYS A 455 5.20 -7.92 23.71
N ILE A 456 5.11 -9.00 24.45
CA ILE A 456 3.86 -9.73 24.62
C ILE A 456 3.62 -10.05 26.09
N THR A 457 2.50 -9.60 26.60
CA THR A 457 2.01 -9.90 27.96
C THR A 457 0.90 -10.96 27.92
N LYS A 458 0.18 -11.13 29.00
CA LYS A 458 -1.02 -11.96 29.06
C LYS A 458 -2.16 -11.36 28.22
N ASP A 459 -2.26 -10.04 28.19
CA ASP A 459 -3.44 -9.33 27.67
C ASP A 459 -3.09 -8.26 26.61
N ASP A 460 -1.82 -8.17 26.19
CA ASP A 460 -1.40 -7.16 25.20
C ASP A 460 -0.24 -7.60 24.34
N ILE A 461 -0.14 -7.02 23.14
CA ILE A 461 0.98 -7.15 22.23
C ILE A 461 1.38 -5.77 21.69
N GLU A 462 2.69 -5.53 21.67
CA GLU A 462 3.31 -4.41 20.99
C GLU A 462 4.46 -4.91 20.12
N ILE A 463 4.52 -4.41 18.89
CA ILE A 463 5.60 -4.67 17.95
C ILE A 463 6.38 -3.39 17.68
N PRO A 464 7.63 -3.45 17.22
CA PRO A 464 8.34 -2.29 16.71
C PRO A 464 7.54 -1.63 15.59
N VAL A 465 7.33 -0.32 15.66
CA VAL A 465 6.73 0.48 14.58
C VAL A 465 7.69 1.60 14.14
N GLY A 466 8.35 2.26 15.08
CA GLY A 466 9.40 3.23 14.81
C GLY A 466 10.78 2.61 14.95
N ILE A 467 11.65 2.82 13.98
CA ILE A 467 13.02 2.30 13.96
C ILE A 467 14.02 3.38 13.54
N ASP A 468 15.29 3.12 13.84
CA ASP A 468 16.43 3.91 13.41
C ASP A 468 17.63 2.98 13.15
N TRP A 469 18.71 3.51 12.60
CA TRP A 469 19.85 2.72 12.16
C TRP A 469 21.15 3.28 12.68
N GLU A 470 21.96 2.44 13.31
CA GLU A 470 23.33 2.74 13.74
C GLU A 470 24.34 2.08 12.80
N GLY A 471 25.47 2.76 12.56
CA GLY A 471 26.55 2.30 11.71
C GLY A 471 26.71 3.13 10.45
N SER A 472 27.71 2.79 9.63
CA SER A 472 27.95 3.43 8.34
C SER A 472 27.30 2.63 7.21
N ALA A 473 26.47 3.33 6.44
CA ALA A 473 25.75 2.74 5.31
C ALA A 473 26.52 2.80 3.99
N ASP A 474 27.70 3.44 3.97
CA ASP A 474 28.32 3.91 2.73
C ASP A 474 28.61 2.85 1.67
N ASN A 475 28.60 1.57 1.98
CA ASN A 475 28.72 0.51 0.97
C ASN A 475 28.32 -0.89 1.48
N LYS A 476 27.94 -1.03 2.75
CA LYS A 476 27.73 -2.35 3.37
C LYS A 476 26.54 -2.32 4.35
N PRO A 477 25.29 -2.48 3.88
CA PRO A 477 24.12 -2.49 4.76
C PRO A 477 24.22 -3.48 5.93
N LYS A 478 24.95 -4.58 5.75
CA LYS A 478 25.18 -5.59 6.79
C LYS A 478 25.96 -5.07 8.00
N ASP A 479 26.65 -3.94 7.89
CA ASP A 479 27.37 -3.32 9.02
C ASP A 479 26.42 -2.42 9.86
N LEU A 480 25.19 -2.23 9.38
CA LEU A 480 24.15 -1.50 10.10
C LEU A 480 23.53 -2.35 11.20
N LYS A 481 23.02 -1.67 12.23
CA LYS A 481 22.22 -2.24 13.29
C LYS A 481 20.91 -1.47 13.42
N CYS A 482 19.80 -2.16 13.29
CA CYS A 482 18.48 -1.58 13.50
C CYS A 482 18.20 -1.40 15.00
N ILE A 483 17.64 -0.23 15.37
CA ILE A 483 17.29 0.13 16.74
C ILE A 483 15.79 0.46 16.78
N VAL A 484 15.10 -0.11 17.76
CA VAL A 484 13.69 0.21 17.99
C VAL A 484 13.56 1.56 18.70
N LYS A 485 12.86 2.51 18.09
CA LYS A 485 12.56 3.83 18.66
C LYS A 485 11.14 3.93 19.19
N GLY A 486 10.21 3.13 18.66
CA GLY A 486 8.81 3.14 19.08
C GLY A 486 8.13 1.80 18.92
N TYR A 487 7.16 1.55 19.80
CA TYR A 487 6.32 0.38 19.78
C TYR A 487 4.87 0.77 19.48
N GLY A 488 4.13 -0.10 18.82
CA GLY A 488 2.74 0.13 18.49
C GLY A 488 1.95 -1.16 18.32
N ARG A 489 0.67 -0.98 18.00
CA ARG A 489 -0.31 -2.04 17.86
C ARG A 489 -0.91 -2.06 16.44
N ASP A 490 -0.07 -1.85 15.44
CA ASP A 490 -0.50 -1.90 14.05
C ASP A 490 -1.00 -3.31 13.70
N ILE A 491 -2.31 -3.43 13.51
CA ILE A 491 -3.00 -4.72 13.29
C ILE A 491 -2.59 -5.38 11.98
N GLY A 492 -2.31 -4.59 10.96
CA GLY A 492 -1.83 -5.11 9.67
C GLY A 492 -0.46 -5.76 9.79
N LEU A 493 0.45 -5.11 10.50
CA LEU A 493 1.80 -5.65 10.76
C LEU A 493 1.77 -6.84 11.71
N ILE A 494 0.90 -6.82 12.71
CA ILE A 494 0.68 -7.97 13.59
C ILE A 494 0.16 -9.16 12.77
N GLY A 495 -0.79 -8.94 11.86
CA GLY A 495 -1.28 -9.97 10.94
C GLY A 495 -0.20 -10.52 10.01
N ALA A 496 0.69 -9.66 9.51
CA ALA A 496 1.85 -10.10 8.74
C ALA A 496 2.83 -10.94 9.57
N PHE A 497 3.14 -10.51 10.79
CA PHE A 497 4.01 -11.26 11.72
C PHE A 497 3.45 -12.64 12.06
N VAL A 498 2.15 -12.73 12.35
CA VAL A 498 1.48 -14.02 12.60
C VAL A 498 1.61 -14.94 11.39
N LYS A 499 1.42 -14.43 10.17
CA LYS A 499 1.63 -15.22 8.94
C LYS A 499 3.09 -15.68 8.81
N CYS A 500 4.08 -14.85 9.17
CA CYS A 500 5.49 -15.29 9.22
C CYS A 500 5.68 -16.49 10.15
N LEU A 501 5.09 -16.46 11.35
CA LEU A 501 5.17 -17.57 12.31
C LEU A 501 4.51 -18.85 11.77
N ILE A 502 3.33 -18.76 11.19
CA ILE A 502 2.60 -19.88 10.59
C ILE A 502 3.43 -20.53 9.47
N PHE A 503 3.91 -19.72 8.53
CA PHE A 503 4.67 -20.23 7.38
C PHE A 503 6.08 -20.69 7.75
N TRP A 504 6.64 -20.19 8.86
CA TRP A 504 7.88 -20.71 9.42
C TRP A 504 7.70 -22.14 9.93
N ASP A 505 6.69 -22.40 10.75
CA ASP A 505 6.38 -23.75 11.23
C ASP A 505 6.06 -24.70 10.07
N LYS A 506 5.15 -24.30 9.17
CA LYS A 506 4.72 -25.16 8.07
C LYS A 506 5.77 -25.37 6.99
N GLY A 507 6.64 -24.39 6.77
CA GLY A 507 7.80 -24.54 5.88
C GLY A 507 8.81 -25.53 6.45
N ASN A 508 9.11 -25.44 7.75
CA ASN A 508 10.01 -26.40 8.42
C ASN A 508 9.40 -27.81 8.48
N GLU A 509 8.11 -27.96 8.77
CA GLU A 509 7.41 -29.25 8.69
C GLU A 509 7.54 -29.86 7.29
N ARG A 510 7.28 -29.08 6.26
CA ARG A 510 7.28 -29.52 4.87
C ARG A 510 8.66 -29.94 4.36
N TRP A 511 9.68 -29.12 4.61
CA TRP A 511 10.99 -29.27 3.98
C TRP A 511 12.04 -29.87 4.91
N ASN A 512 12.02 -29.54 6.20
CA ASN A 512 12.99 -30.02 7.19
C ASN A 512 12.45 -31.19 8.03
N LYS A 513 11.20 -31.61 7.81
CA LYS A 513 10.51 -32.66 8.59
C LYS A 513 10.50 -32.39 10.11
N LYS A 514 10.49 -31.13 10.50
CA LYS A 514 10.53 -30.68 11.89
C LYS A 514 9.59 -29.50 12.09
N ASN A 515 8.57 -29.68 12.92
CA ASN A 515 7.69 -28.59 13.35
C ASN A 515 8.41 -27.62 14.28
N VAL A 516 7.88 -26.40 14.37
CA VAL A 516 8.32 -25.35 15.31
C VAL A 516 7.13 -24.97 16.20
N PRO A 517 6.77 -25.81 17.19
CA PRO A 517 5.57 -25.60 18.03
C PRO A 517 5.54 -24.22 18.70
N GLU A 518 6.70 -23.68 19.07
CA GLU A 518 6.83 -22.37 19.70
C GLU A 518 6.32 -21.24 18.77
N ALA A 519 6.51 -21.37 17.47
CA ALA A 519 5.97 -20.43 16.49
C ALA A 519 4.45 -20.54 16.39
N GLN A 520 3.89 -21.76 16.39
CA GLN A 520 2.46 -21.99 16.40
C GLN A 520 1.80 -21.43 17.68
N GLU A 521 2.38 -21.72 18.85
CA GLU A 521 1.87 -21.23 20.14
C GLU A 521 1.91 -19.70 20.23
N LEU A 522 2.99 -19.08 19.75
CA LEU A 522 3.13 -17.63 19.71
C LEU A 522 2.08 -17.01 18.78
N ALA A 523 1.90 -17.57 17.58
CA ALA A 523 0.87 -17.14 16.62
C ALA A 523 -0.53 -17.21 17.25
N LYS A 524 -0.85 -18.33 17.90
CA LYS A 524 -2.11 -18.53 18.62
C LYS A 524 -2.33 -17.47 19.68
N LYS A 525 -1.34 -17.28 20.54
CA LYS A 525 -1.41 -16.31 21.65
C LYS A 525 -1.68 -14.89 21.12
N ILE A 526 -0.97 -14.48 20.05
CA ILE A 526 -1.15 -13.17 19.43
C ILE A 526 -2.59 -13.01 18.91
N LEU A 527 -3.08 -13.99 18.15
CA LEU A 527 -4.42 -13.96 17.58
C LEU A 527 -5.51 -13.89 18.65
N ASP A 528 -5.36 -14.61 19.76
CA ASP A 528 -6.32 -14.61 20.86
C ASP A 528 -6.33 -13.24 21.59
N ILE A 529 -5.16 -12.64 21.83
CA ILE A 529 -5.06 -11.29 22.41
C ILE A 529 -5.75 -10.27 21.51
N VAL A 530 -5.43 -10.28 20.23
CA VAL A 530 -5.98 -9.33 19.25
C VAL A 530 -7.49 -9.42 19.18
N TRP A 531 -8.04 -10.62 19.10
CA TRP A 531 -9.48 -10.85 19.08
C TRP A 531 -10.19 -10.36 20.32
N LYS A 532 -9.63 -10.64 21.48
CA LYS A 532 -10.23 -10.29 22.76
C LYS A 532 -10.17 -8.79 23.06
N LYS A 533 -9.04 -8.13 22.69
CA LYS A 533 -8.76 -6.78 23.17
C LYS A 533 -9.18 -5.69 22.18
N TYR A 534 -9.03 -5.93 20.87
CA TYR A 534 -9.14 -4.86 19.87
C TYR A 534 -10.35 -5.00 18.96
N ARG A 535 -11.11 -6.07 19.08
CA ARG A 535 -12.36 -6.26 18.33
C ARG A 535 -13.43 -5.30 18.84
N ASP A 536 -14.14 -4.68 17.92
CA ASP A 536 -15.36 -3.91 18.16
C ASP A 536 -16.52 -4.38 17.26
N ASN A 537 -17.47 -3.51 16.93
CA ASN A 537 -18.68 -3.91 16.19
C ASN A 537 -18.43 -4.10 14.67
N ILE A 538 -17.39 -3.47 14.11
CA ILE A 538 -17.15 -3.47 12.67
C ILE A 538 -15.80 -4.07 12.27
N GLY A 539 -14.87 -4.27 13.23
CA GLY A 539 -13.55 -4.79 12.90
C GLY A 539 -12.65 -4.98 14.11
N ILE A 540 -11.36 -4.85 13.86
CA ILE A 540 -10.30 -4.93 14.86
C ILE A 540 -9.46 -3.65 14.75
N ALA A 541 -9.59 -2.76 15.73
CA ALA A 541 -8.88 -1.48 15.72
C ALA A 541 -8.45 -1.07 17.14
N PRO A 542 -7.15 -1.03 17.45
CA PRO A 542 -6.66 -0.38 18.66
C PRO A 542 -6.85 1.14 18.57
N GLU A 543 -6.89 1.79 19.72
CA GLU A 543 -6.85 3.26 19.79
C GLU A 543 -5.45 3.76 19.43
N GLU A 544 -5.38 4.76 18.56
CA GLU A 544 -4.16 5.44 18.12
C GLU A 544 -4.16 6.89 18.61
N GLU A 545 -3.10 7.31 19.29
CA GLU A 545 -2.85 8.71 19.61
C GLU A 545 -2.13 9.38 18.42
N ARG A 546 -2.72 10.48 17.89
CA ARG A 546 -2.33 11.07 16.60
C ARG A 546 -1.78 12.50 16.78
N ALA A 547 -0.54 12.58 17.24
CA ALA A 547 0.18 13.86 17.36
C ALA A 547 0.50 14.51 16.00
N ASP A 548 0.55 13.72 14.93
CA ASP A 548 0.81 14.17 13.55
C ASP A 548 -0.28 15.11 13.00
N TYR A 549 -1.48 15.13 13.57
CA TYR A 549 -2.51 16.12 13.23
C TYR A 549 -2.12 17.58 13.53
N GLU A 550 -1.05 17.82 14.30
CA GLU A 550 -0.50 19.18 14.44
C GLU A 550 -0.08 19.76 13.08
N ARG A 551 0.47 18.94 12.22
CA ARG A 551 0.90 19.32 10.87
C ARG A 551 -0.27 19.76 9.97
N PHE A 552 -1.46 19.21 10.19
CA PHE A 552 -2.68 19.57 9.47
C PHE A 552 -2.93 21.09 9.49
N TRP A 553 -2.62 21.74 10.60
CA TRP A 553 -2.83 23.17 10.79
C TRP A 553 -1.60 24.02 10.49
N SER A 554 -0.42 23.49 10.73
CA SER A 554 0.83 24.28 10.73
C SER A 554 1.60 24.18 9.44
N GLN A 555 1.55 23.03 8.77
CA GLN A 555 2.38 22.73 7.60
C GLN A 555 1.93 23.53 6.38
N THR A 556 2.90 24.19 5.71
CA THR A 556 2.67 24.91 4.47
C THR A 556 2.94 23.97 3.29
N VAL A 557 2.07 24.01 2.29
CA VAL A 557 2.24 23.23 1.07
C VAL A 557 3.19 23.99 0.13
N PRO A 558 4.28 23.38 -0.37
CA PRO A 558 5.16 24.04 -1.32
C PRO A 558 4.44 24.29 -2.66
N MET A 559 4.31 25.55 -3.02
CA MET A 559 3.81 26.00 -4.32
C MET A 559 4.88 26.80 -5.06
N PRO A 560 4.99 26.67 -6.36
CA PRO A 560 5.86 27.54 -7.15
C PRO A 560 5.51 29.00 -6.90
N LYS A 561 6.53 29.84 -6.74
CA LYS A 561 6.33 31.26 -6.43
C LYS A 561 5.49 31.96 -7.50
N GLY A 562 4.46 32.67 -7.06
CA GLY A 562 3.54 33.40 -7.93
C GLY A 562 2.52 32.52 -8.69
N VAL A 563 2.56 31.20 -8.49
CA VAL A 563 1.56 30.31 -9.06
C VAL A 563 0.36 30.23 -8.12
N LYS A 564 -0.83 30.35 -8.72
CA LYS A 564 -2.11 30.20 -8.03
C LYS A 564 -2.96 29.18 -8.74
N LYS A 565 -3.65 28.32 -7.99
CA LYS A 565 -4.57 27.32 -8.52
C LYS A 565 -5.93 27.42 -7.82
N LEU A 566 -6.97 27.59 -8.60
CA LEU A 566 -8.33 27.46 -8.10
C LEU A 566 -8.70 25.99 -8.08
N MET A 567 -8.90 25.46 -6.89
CA MET A 567 -9.28 24.06 -6.69
C MET A 567 -10.76 23.83 -7.00
N PRO A 568 -11.16 22.61 -7.40
CA PRO A 568 -12.57 22.31 -7.73
C PRO A 568 -13.59 22.65 -6.64
N TRP A 569 -13.16 22.59 -5.38
CA TRP A 569 -13.98 22.96 -4.21
C TRP A 569 -14.02 24.46 -3.90
N GLY A 570 -13.51 25.31 -4.81
CA GLY A 570 -13.67 26.77 -4.76
C GLY A 570 -12.60 27.52 -3.96
N LYS A 571 -11.59 26.86 -3.41
CA LYS A 571 -10.44 27.53 -2.77
C LYS A 571 -9.32 27.81 -3.76
N GLU A 572 -8.72 28.99 -3.70
CA GLU A 572 -7.46 29.31 -4.37
C GLU A 572 -6.30 28.88 -3.46
N ILE A 573 -5.38 28.06 -3.98
CA ILE A 573 -4.14 27.70 -3.30
C ILE A 573 -2.95 28.45 -3.90
N ASN A 574 -1.99 28.80 -3.08
CA ASN A 574 -0.78 29.55 -3.42
C ASN A 574 0.38 29.19 -2.46
N GLU A 575 1.52 29.86 -2.62
CA GLU A 575 2.75 29.61 -1.83
C GLU A 575 2.61 29.74 -0.29
N ASN A 576 1.52 30.29 0.22
CA ASN A 576 1.26 30.44 1.65
C ASN A 576 0.20 29.47 2.18
N SER A 577 -0.38 28.66 1.33
CA SER A 577 -1.48 27.76 1.70
C SER A 577 -1.02 26.69 2.67
N LYS A 578 -1.82 26.46 3.71
CA LYS A 578 -1.61 25.38 4.66
C LYS A 578 -2.19 24.09 4.11
N PHE A 579 -1.72 22.94 4.65
CA PHE A 579 -2.17 21.62 4.22
C PHE A 579 -3.71 21.53 4.16
N PHE A 580 -4.41 21.90 5.24
CA PHE A 580 -5.87 21.78 5.28
C PHE A 580 -6.60 22.68 4.26
N GLU A 581 -5.97 23.77 3.78
CA GLU A 581 -6.54 24.64 2.75
C GLU A 581 -6.48 24.03 1.35
N THR A 582 -5.60 23.07 1.16
CA THR A 582 -5.42 22.32 -0.11
C THR A 582 -6.32 21.10 -0.20
N ARG A 583 -7.27 20.96 0.73
CA ARG A 583 -8.20 19.82 0.81
C ARG A 583 -9.65 20.32 0.87
N PRO A 584 -10.61 19.53 0.35
CA PRO A 584 -12.03 19.77 0.58
C PRO A 584 -12.45 19.60 2.05
N ASP A 585 -13.73 19.84 2.35
CA ASP A 585 -14.31 19.53 3.66
C ASP A 585 -14.43 18.02 3.83
N TYR A 586 -13.92 17.48 4.94
CA TYR A 586 -14.03 16.05 5.28
C TYR A 586 -15.45 15.63 5.66
N GLY A 587 -16.33 16.57 5.98
CA GLY A 587 -17.70 16.28 6.48
C GLY A 587 -17.68 15.66 7.89
N GLU A 588 -16.59 15.80 8.61
CA GLU A 588 -16.37 15.35 10.00
C GLU A 588 -15.70 16.46 10.81
N PRO A 589 -15.83 16.45 12.15
CA PRO A 589 -15.13 17.40 12.99
C PRO A 589 -13.61 17.33 12.79
N LEU A 590 -12.99 18.45 12.51
CA LEU A 590 -11.54 18.54 12.37
C LEU A 590 -10.84 18.30 13.72
N PRO A 591 -9.60 17.78 13.72
CA PRO A 591 -8.85 17.57 14.94
C PRO A 591 -8.58 18.89 15.67
N PRO A 592 -8.42 18.87 17.01
CA PRO A 592 -8.03 20.05 17.76
C PRO A 592 -6.74 20.66 17.21
N LYS A 593 -6.62 21.99 17.27
CA LYS A 593 -5.37 22.66 16.89
C LYS A 593 -4.27 22.38 17.91
N GLY A 594 -3.05 22.12 17.41
CA GLY A 594 -1.85 22.10 18.24
C GLY A 594 -1.42 23.49 18.74
N PRO A 595 -0.31 23.61 19.44
CA PRO A 595 0.60 22.52 19.77
C PRO A 595 0.02 21.55 20.80
N TYR A 596 0.35 20.26 20.64
CA TYR A 596 -0.07 19.24 21.59
C TYR A 596 0.89 19.13 22.78
N GLY A 597 0.37 18.75 23.92
CA GLY A 597 1.13 18.60 25.16
C GLY A 597 0.24 18.22 26.34
N PRO A 598 0.75 18.22 27.59
CA PRO A 598 0.00 17.77 28.76
C PRO A 598 -1.35 18.48 29.00
N LYS A 599 -1.46 19.76 28.59
CA LYS A 599 -2.70 20.54 28.72
C LYS A 599 -3.61 20.50 27.51
N ASN A 600 -3.08 20.03 26.37
CA ASN A 600 -3.79 19.88 25.10
C ASN A 600 -3.28 18.57 24.48
N PRO A 601 -3.75 17.38 24.95
CA PRO A 601 -3.24 16.10 24.48
C PRO A 601 -3.59 15.87 23.00
N PRO A 602 -2.77 15.10 22.28
CA PRO A 602 -3.11 14.68 20.94
C PRO A 602 -4.46 13.96 20.88
N PRO A 603 -5.23 14.11 19.81
CA PRO A 603 -6.49 13.38 19.66
C PRO A 603 -6.24 11.89 19.53
N LYS A 604 -7.24 11.09 19.92
CA LYS A 604 -7.22 9.65 19.83
C LYS A 604 -8.31 9.18 18.89
N TYR A 605 -7.93 8.28 17.99
CA TYR A 605 -8.81 7.71 16.98
C TYR A 605 -8.72 6.20 16.97
N ARG A 606 -9.74 5.55 16.42
CA ARG A 606 -9.70 4.15 15.98
C ARG A 606 -9.87 4.16 14.48
N TYR A 607 -8.92 3.57 13.77
CA TYR A 607 -8.97 3.50 12.31
C TYR A 607 -9.17 2.05 11.85
N HIS A 608 -10.20 1.86 11.04
CA HIS A 608 -10.49 0.59 10.40
C HIS A 608 -9.97 0.63 8.95
N ARG A 609 -8.64 0.63 8.80
CA ARG A 609 -8.01 0.56 7.49
C ARG A 609 -8.27 -0.79 6.86
N THR A 610 -8.84 -0.81 5.66
CA THR A 610 -9.28 -2.04 4.99
C THR A 610 -8.14 -3.04 4.83
N TRP A 611 -6.93 -2.59 4.43
CA TRP A 611 -5.79 -3.48 4.30
C TRP A 611 -5.38 -4.13 5.64
N GLN A 612 -5.48 -3.42 6.75
CA GLN A 612 -5.18 -3.97 8.08
C GLN A 612 -6.19 -5.02 8.49
N GLN A 613 -7.49 -4.76 8.25
CA GLN A 613 -8.55 -5.73 8.54
C GLN A 613 -8.37 -7.00 7.72
N ILE A 614 -8.00 -6.87 6.46
CA ILE A 614 -7.73 -8.02 5.59
C ILE A 614 -6.48 -8.76 6.04
N ALA A 615 -5.40 -8.05 6.38
CA ALA A 615 -4.15 -8.68 6.81
C ALA A 615 -4.33 -9.56 8.05
N ILE A 616 -5.13 -9.10 9.04
CA ILE A 616 -5.41 -9.89 10.24
C ILE A 616 -6.45 -10.99 9.96
N ALA A 617 -7.43 -10.76 9.07
CA ALA A 617 -8.36 -11.80 8.63
C ALA A 617 -7.61 -12.97 7.96
N LEU A 618 -6.69 -12.66 7.05
CA LEU A 618 -5.84 -13.66 6.42
C LEU A 618 -5.02 -14.46 7.45
N ALA A 619 -4.52 -13.80 8.51
CA ALA A 619 -3.80 -14.51 9.58
C ALA A 619 -4.70 -15.51 10.32
N TYR A 620 -5.95 -15.14 10.65
CA TYR A 620 -6.94 -16.08 11.21
C TYR A 620 -7.24 -17.22 10.24
N GLY A 621 -7.46 -16.91 8.98
CA GLY A 621 -7.77 -17.90 7.96
C GLY A 621 -6.63 -18.90 7.74
N TYR A 622 -5.38 -18.44 7.61
CA TYR A 622 -4.24 -19.35 7.47
C TYR A 622 -3.99 -20.15 8.73
N TYR A 623 -4.21 -19.57 9.93
CA TYR A 623 -4.11 -20.33 11.16
C TYR A 623 -5.14 -21.49 11.17
N SER A 624 -6.40 -21.20 10.85
CA SER A 624 -7.43 -22.24 10.74
C SER A 624 -7.10 -23.29 9.67
N MET A 625 -6.67 -22.85 8.49
CA MET A 625 -6.33 -23.74 7.37
C MET A 625 -5.27 -24.79 7.75
N PHE A 626 -4.28 -24.41 8.56
CA PHE A 626 -3.15 -25.27 8.87
C PHE A 626 -3.29 -26.04 10.20
N TYR A 627 -4.07 -25.53 11.16
CA TYR A 627 -4.11 -26.10 12.53
C TYR A 627 -5.48 -26.56 12.99
N GLU A 628 -6.58 -26.16 12.33
CA GLU A 628 -7.94 -26.62 12.68
C GLU A 628 -8.54 -27.58 11.64
N GLY A 629 -7.73 -28.10 10.71
CA GLY A 629 -8.21 -29.04 9.68
C GLY A 629 -8.87 -28.39 8.46
N GLY A 630 -8.88 -27.10 8.38
CA GLY A 630 -9.01 -26.29 7.17
C GLY A 630 -10.37 -26.21 6.46
N ARG A 631 -11.36 -27.04 6.73
CA ARG A 631 -12.69 -26.97 6.07
C ARG A 631 -13.84 -27.26 7.05
#